data_37086e74d9529254b612e1022964c0ac
#
_entry.id   37086e74d9529254b612e1022964c0ac
#
_cell.length_a   1.000
_cell.length_b   1.000
_cell.length_c   1.000
_cell.angle_alpha   90.00
_cell.angle_beta   90.00
_cell.angle_gamma   90.00
#
_symmetry.space_group_name_H-M   'P 1'
#
loop_
_entity.id
_entity.type
_entity.pdbx_description
1 polymer ?
#
loop_
_entity_poly.entity_id
_entity_poly.type
_entity_poly.pdbx_seq_one_letter_code
_entity_poly.pdbx_strand_id
1 'polypeptide(L)'
;MKDESPKKGHRNHLRLQAVSASDLEVLSALMQDSIVPIGDILYTPSQKKIIMMVQRFRWELIKNAEKKGELSAYQRCLCVLKVDGVESVRTQFIDINDRSQFLNFLSFYLDDKHLDLHFSEAKTIRIDINALKLTVEDVGKSWPSSKRPIHEENN
;
A
#
# COMPACT_ATOMS: atom_id res chain seq x y z
N MET A 1 -4.76 12.85 27.05
CA MET A 1 -4.37 11.96 25.97
C MET A 1 -3.21 11.10 26.42
N LYS A 2 -3.30 9.86 26.11
CA LYS A 2 -2.28 8.94 26.47
C LYS A 2 -1.02 9.18 25.66
N ASP A 3 0.12 9.08 26.31
CA ASP A 3 1.38 9.18 25.61
C ASP A 3 1.54 8.02 24.63
N GLU A 4 1.67 8.39 23.37
CA GLU A 4 1.83 7.43 22.30
C GLU A 4 3.29 7.29 21.88
N SER A 5 4.21 7.56 22.79
CA SER A 5 5.63 7.37 22.49
C SER A 5 5.85 5.96 21.96
N PRO A 6 6.43 5.82 20.77
CA PRO A 6 6.63 4.51 20.21
C PRO A 6 7.60 3.71 21.06
N LYS A 7 7.26 2.47 21.32
CA LYS A 7 8.17 1.55 21.97
C LYS A 7 9.31 1.22 21.02
N LYS A 8 10.42 0.80 21.58
CA LYS A 8 11.55 0.33 20.78
C LYS A 8 11.07 -0.78 19.82
N GLY A 9 11.29 -0.61 18.55
CA GLY A 9 10.80 -1.52 17.52
C GLY A 9 9.54 -1.02 16.80
N HIS A 10 8.86 0.00 17.34
CA HIS A 10 7.68 0.58 16.71
C HIS A 10 7.92 2.00 16.24
N ARG A 11 9.16 2.45 16.17
CA ARG A 11 9.49 3.85 15.89
C ARG A 11 9.01 4.34 14.53
N ASN A 12 8.89 3.45 13.57
CA ASN A 12 8.51 3.81 12.22
C ASN A 12 7.21 3.13 11.80
N HIS A 13 6.36 2.88 12.80
CA HIS A 13 5.05 2.30 12.57
C HIS A 13 4.19 3.31 11.82
N LEU A 14 3.80 2.96 10.60
CA LEU A 14 2.97 3.80 9.77
C LEU A 14 1.51 3.60 10.15
N ARG A 15 0.81 4.71 10.33
CA ARG A 15 -0.65 4.70 10.45
C ARG A 15 -1.18 6.00 9.86
N LEU A 16 -1.78 5.91 8.68
CA LEU A 16 -2.26 7.07 7.95
C LEU A 16 -3.66 6.83 7.41
N GLN A 17 -4.40 7.92 7.29
CA GLN A 17 -5.71 7.92 6.67
C GLN A 17 -5.72 8.92 5.53
N ALA A 18 -6.25 8.53 4.39
CA ALA A 18 -6.43 9.42 3.24
C ALA A 18 -7.91 9.70 3.05
N VAL A 19 -8.25 10.99 3.00
CA VAL A 19 -9.61 11.46 2.72
C VAL A 19 -9.63 12.47 1.58
N SER A 20 -8.47 12.78 1.01
CA SER A 20 -8.33 13.75 -0.08
C SER A 20 -7.28 13.30 -1.08
N ALA A 21 -7.27 13.93 -2.25
CA ALA A 21 -6.28 13.62 -3.27
C ALA A 21 -4.85 13.90 -2.81
N SER A 22 -4.65 14.96 -2.02
CA SER A 22 -3.32 15.28 -1.51
C SER A 22 -2.82 14.23 -0.52
N ASP A 23 -3.71 13.65 0.28
CA ASP A 23 -3.34 12.54 1.16
C ASP A 23 -2.88 11.33 0.35
N LEU A 24 -3.54 11.08 -0.79
CA LEU A 24 -3.18 9.95 -1.66
C LEU A 24 -1.80 10.10 -2.27
N GLU A 25 -1.36 11.32 -2.55
CA GLU A 25 -0.01 11.54 -3.06
C GLU A 25 1.04 11.08 -2.05
N VAL A 26 0.83 11.43 -0.78
CA VAL A 26 1.73 11.01 0.28
C VAL A 26 1.72 9.49 0.41
N LEU A 27 0.53 8.89 0.42
CA LEU A 27 0.42 7.44 0.54
C LEU A 27 0.99 6.72 -0.68
N SER A 28 0.82 7.27 -1.88
CA SER A 28 1.41 6.66 -3.08
C SER A 28 2.92 6.53 -2.96
N ALA A 29 3.57 7.58 -2.45
CA ALA A 29 5.02 7.55 -2.26
C ALA A 29 5.45 6.51 -1.22
N LEU A 30 4.71 6.40 -0.13
CA LEU A 30 5.02 5.45 0.94
C LEU A 30 4.71 4.01 0.57
N MET A 31 3.74 3.80 -0.31
CA MET A 31 3.30 2.47 -0.71
C MET A 31 3.94 1.97 -2.00
N GLN A 32 4.72 2.80 -2.66
CA GLN A 32 5.33 2.44 -3.94
C GLN A 32 6.14 1.16 -3.84
N ASP A 33 5.98 0.29 -4.83
CA ASP A 33 6.62 -1.02 -4.90
C ASP A 33 6.20 -2.00 -3.81
N SER A 34 5.10 -1.72 -3.14
CA SER A 34 4.50 -2.71 -2.25
C SER A 34 4.05 -3.93 -3.05
N ILE A 35 4.20 -5.09 -2.45
CA ILE A 35 3.75 -6.34 -3.02
C ILE A 35 2.40 -6.68 -2.42
N VAL A 36 1.42 -6.91 -3.30
CA VAL A 36 0.06 -7.24 -2.88
C VAL A 36 -0.29 -8.63 -3.43
N PRO A 37 -0.26 -9.66 -2.60
CA PRO A 37 -0.72 -10.98 -3.04
C PRO A 37 -2.22 -10.93 -3.29
N ILE A 38 -2.67 -11.44 -4.44
CA ILE A 38 -4.11 -11.45 -4.74
C ILE A 38 -4.87 -12.26 -3.70
N GLY A 39 -4.26 -13.34 -3.20
CA GLY A 39 -4.84 -14.16 -2.15
C GLY A 39 -5.14 -13.42 -0.84
N ASP A 40 -4.50 -12.27 -0.65
CA ASP A 40 -4.66 -11.47 0.57
C ASP A 40 -5.57 -10.26 0.38
N ILE A 41 -6.35 -10.24 -0.69
CA ILE A 41 -7.35 -9.21 -0.94
C ILE A 41 -8.72 -9.77 -0.58
N LEU A 42 -9.41 -9.07 0.32
CA LEU A 42 -10.75 -9.45 0.74
C LEU A 42 -11.73 -8.31 0.49
N TYR A 43 -12.69 -8.58 -0.39
CA TYR A 43 -13.79 -7.65 -0.64
C TYR A 43 -15.04 -8.16 0.07
N THR A 44 -15.64 -7.33 0.90
CA THR A 44 -16.86 -7.65 1.63
C THR A 44 -17.98 -6.68 1.21
N PRO A 45 -18.77 -7.02 0.19
CA PRO A 45 -19.79 -6.09 -0.34
C PRO A 45 -20.83 -5.69 0.70
N SER A 46 -21.23 -6.60 1.59
CA SER A 46 -22.22 -6.30 2.63
C SER A 46 -21.74 -5.23 3.60
N GLN A 47 -20.45 -5.09 3.80
CA GLN A 47 -19.83 -4.08 4.66
C GLN A 47 -19.28 -2.91 3.87
N LYS A 48 -19.40 -2.94 2.54
CA LYS A 48 -18.85 -1.91 1.64
C LYS A 48 -17.38 -1.64 1.92
N LYS A 49 -16.60 -2.71 2.01
CA LYS A 49 -15.22 -2.63 2.45
C LYS A 49 -14.32 -3.57 1.65
N ILE A 50 -13.11 -3.09 1.34
CA ILE A 50 -12.06 -3.94 0.81
C ILE A 50 -10.83 -3.81 1.70
N ILE A 51 -10.21 -4.95 2.00
CA ILE A 51 -9.01 -5.01 2.83
C ILE A 51 -7.94 -5.78 2.08
N MET A 52 -6.72 -5.27 2.12
CA MET A 52 -5.57 -5.93 1.51
C MET A 52 -4.43 -6.01 2.52
N MET A 53 -3.79 -7.17 2.58
CA MET A 53 -2.51 -7.28 3.26
C MET A 53 -1.41 -6.97 2.26
N VAL A 54 -0.54 -6.05 2.60
CA VAL A 54 0.43 -5.49 1.69
C VAL A 54 1.83 -5.61 2.29
N GLN A 55 2.78 -6.03 1.48
CA GLN A 55 4.18 -6.08 1.89
C GLN A 55 4.84 -4.78 1.43
N ARG A 56 4.89 -3.81 2.32
CA ARG A 56 5.39 -2.47 2.02
C ARG A 56 6.91 -2.41 2.15
N PHE A 57 7.57 -1.74 1.18
CA PHE A 57 8.99 -1.40 1.33
C PHE A 57 9.09 -0.12 2.18
N ARG A 58 9.99 -0.13 3.14
CA ARG A 58 10.10 0.98 4.09
C ARG A 58 10.96 2.10 3.53
N TRP A 59 10.37 2.87 2.60
CA TRP A 59 11.07 3.99 1.94
C TRP A 59 11.56 5.04 2.93
N GLU A 60 10.85 5.22 4.04
CA GLU A 60 11.19 6.22 5.05
C GLU A 60 12.54 5.99 5.70
N LEU A 61 13.09 4.78 5.62
CA LEU A 61 14.39 4.45 6.20
C LEU A 61 15.55 4.70 5.26
N ILE A 62 15.28 4.96 3.98
CA ILE A 62 16.33 4.92 2.96
C ILE A 62 17.17 6.20 2.92
N LYS A 63 16.53 7.35 3.05
CA LYS A 63 17.18 8.62 2.79
C LYS A 63 18.45 8.85 3.61
N ASN A 64 18.39 8.61 4.91
CA ASN A 64 19.55 8.81 5.79
C ASN A 64 20.50 7.61 5.73
N ALA A 65 19.99 6.43 5.58
CA ALA A 65 20.77 5.21 5.60
C ALA A 65 21.66 5.07 4.36
N GLU A 66 21.17 5.44 3.19
CA GLU A 66 21.97 5.41 1.97
C GLU A 66 23.13 6.40 2.03
N LYS A 67 22.92 7.55 2.64
CA LYS A 67 24.01 8.51 2.89
C LYS A 67 25.11 7.92 3.75
N LYS A 68 24.76 7.01 4.66
CA LYS A 68 25.70 6.36 5.56
C LYS A 68 26.20 5.02 5.03
N GLY A 69 25.70 4.58 3.87
CA GLY A 69 26.05 3.29 3.31
C GLY A 69 25.47 2.11 4.09
N GLU A 70 24.38 2.31 4.81
CA GLU A 70 23.77 1.27 5.64
C GLU A 70 22.76 0.45 4.84
N LEU A 71 23.18 -0.73 4.37
CA LEU A 71 22.31 -1.62 3.62
C LEU A 71 21.23 -2.27 4.49
N SER A 72 21.45 -2.32 5.81
CA SER A 72 20.48 -2.89 6.74
C SER A 72 19.17 -2.11 6.80
N ALA A 73 19.14 -0.90 6.23
CA ALA A 73 17.93 -0.10 6.15
C ALA A 73 16.91 -0.62 5.12
N TYR A 74 17.33 -1.53 4.24
CA TYR A 74 16.41 -2.09 3.26
C TYR A 74 15.50 -3.09 3.96
N GLN A 75 14.29 -2.65 4.27
CA GLN A 75 13.32 -3.45 5.02
C GLN A 75 11.95 -3.40 4.38
N ARG A 76 11.22 -4.49 4.57
CA ARG A 76 9.79 -4.55 4.26
C ARG A 76 9.02 -4.80 5.54
N CYS A 77 7.76 -4.40 5.56
CA CYS A 77 6.86 -4.71 6.65
C CYS A 77 5.48 -5.02 6.12
N LEU A 78 4.72 -5.76 6.92
CA LEU A 78 3.35 -6.07 6.59
C LEU A 78 2.48 -4.87 6.94
N CYS A 79 1.58 -4.52 6.03
CA CYS A 79 0.73 -3.36 6.16
C CYS A 79 -0.70 -3.75 5.77
N VAL A 80 -1.69 -3.24 6.50
CA VAL A 80 -3.09 -3.41 6.14
C VAL A 80 -3.56 -2.16 5.42
N LEU A 81 -4.09 -2.34 4.22
CA LEU A 81 -4.75 -1.27 3.49
C LEU A 81 -6.24 -1.55 3.47
N LYS A 82 -7.03 -0.58 3.91
CA LYS A 82 -8.47 -0.70 3.99
C LYS A 82 -9.14 0.46 3.29
N VAL A 83 -10.13 0.15 2.44
CA VAL A 83 -10.98 1.17 1.81
C VAL A 83 -12.39 0.95 2.28
N ASP A 84 -13.00 2.00 2.84
CA ASP A 84 -14.39 2.00 3.26
C ASP A 84 -15.27 2.70 2.22
N GLY A 85 -16.56 2.50 2.31
CA GLY A 85 -17.52 3.13 1.40
C GLY A 85 -17.46 2.59 -0.02
N VAL A 86 -17.08 1.35 -0.18
CA VAL A 86 -16.92 0.70 -1.48
C VAL A 86 -18.29 0.34 -2.05
N GLU A 87 -18.60 0.87 -3.22
CA GLU A 87 -19.86 0.55 -3.93
C GLU A 87 -19.67 -0.62 -4.87
N SER A 88 -18.54 -0.69 -5.57
CA SER A 88 -18.22 -1.79 -6.47
C SER A 88 -16.73 -1.85 -6.72
N VAL A 89 -16.27 -3.00 -7.18
CA VAL A 89 -14.86 -3.23 -7.50
C VAL A 89 -14.78 -3.85 -8.89
N ARG A 90 -13.91 -3.28 -9.73
CA ARG A 90 -13.64 -3.80 -11.07
C ARG A 90 -12.13 -3.95 -11.23
N THR A 91 -11.73 -4.94 -12.00
CA THR A 91 -10.31 -5.17 -12.26
C THR A 91 -10.03 -5.16 -13.75
N GLN A 92 -8.81 -4.81 -14.11
CA GLN A 92 -8.34 -4.85 -15.49
C GLN A 92 -6.99 -5.56 -15.53
N PHE A 93 -6.87 -6.54 -16.42
CA PHE A 93 -5.66 -7.34 -16.64
C PHE A 93 -5.22 -8.14 -15.42
N ILE A 94 -6.15 -8.40 -14.50
CA ILE A 94 -5.89 -9.22 -13.32
C ILE A 94 -6.81 -10.45 -13.40
N ASP A 95 -6.21 -11.63 -13.33
CA ASP A 95 -6.99 -12.86 -13.21
C ASP A 95 -7.28 -13.09 -11.72
N ILE A 96 -8.50 -12.71 -11.30
CA ILE A 96 -8.91 -12.82 -9.90
C ILE A 96 -9.04 -14.25 -9.41
N ASN A 97 -9.09 -15.21 -10.35
CA ASN A 97 -9.16 -16.63 -10.00
C ASN A 97 -7.79 -17.22 -9.69
N ASP A 98 -6.73 -16.58 -10.16
CA ASP A 98 -5.37 -17.03 -9.85
C ASP A 98 -4.88 -16.36 -8.57
N ARG A 99 -5.19 -16.98 -7.44
CA ARG A 99 -4.86 -16.45 -6.12
C ARG A 99 -3.38 -16.52 -5.78
N SER A 100 -2.57 -17.14 -6.64
CA SER A 100 -1.13 -17.21 -6.43
C SER A 100 -0.38 -16.00 -6.99
N GLN A 101 -1.05 -15.10 -7.71
CA GLN A 101 -0.42 -13.93 -8.28
C GLN A 101 -0.07 -12.88 -7.24
N PHE A 102 0.99 -12.14 -7.53
CA PHE A 102 1.39 -10.96 -6.77
C PHE A 102 1.25 -9.74 -7.64
N LEU A 103 0.78 -8.65 -7.06
CA LEU A 103 0.69 -7.35 -7.73
C LEU A 103 1.76 -6.43 -7.18
N ASN A 104 2.39 -5.66 -8.05
CA ASN A 104 3.36 -4.64 -7.66
C ASN A 104 2.70 -3.27 -7.71
N PHE A 105 2.50 -2.66 -6.55
CA PHE A 105 1.79 -1.40 -6.45
C PHE A 105 2.64 -0.24 -6.96
N LEU A 106 2.05 0.62 -7.77
CA LEU A 106 2.68 1.83 -8.28
C LEU A 106 2.10 3.10 -7.67
N SER A 107 0.79 3.28 -7.76
CA SER A 107 0.17 4.53 -7.31
C SER A 107 -1.33 4.40 -7.12
N PHE A 108 -1.86 5.33 -6.33
CA PHE A 108 -3.31 5.58 -6.26
C PHE A 108 -3.67 6.71 -7.23
N TYR A 109 -4.87 6.65 -7.75
CA TYR A 109 -5.42 7.75 -8.54
C TYR A 109 -6.89 7.94 -8.17
N LEU A 110 -7.26 9.16 -7.85
CA LEU A 110 -8.64 9.50 -7.52
C LEU A 110 -9.23 10.35 -8.64
N ASP A 111 -10.34 9.89 -9.19
CA ASP A 111 -11.07 10.62 -10.21
C ASP A 111 -12.55 10.54 -9.88
N ASP A 112 -13.14 11.70 -9.56
CA ASP A 112 -14.53 11.82 -9.14
C ASP A 112 -14.87 10.83 -8.03
N LYS A 113 -15.59 9.75 -8.34
CA LYS A 113 -15.96 8.73 -7.35
C LYS A 113 -15.21 7.42 -7.54
N HIS A 114 -14.13 7.46 -8.29
CA HIS A 114 -13.34 6.27 -8.56
C HIS A 114 -11.99 6.39 -7.89
N LEU A 115 -11.63 5.37 -7.13
CA LEU A 115 -10.28 5.20 -6.63
C LEU A 115 -9.63 4.06 -7.40
N ASP A 116 -8.56 4.39 -8.12
CA ASP A 116 -7.82 3.39 -8.87
C ASP A 116 -6.53 3.04 -8.13
N LEU A 117 -6.27 1.74 -8.02
CA LEU A 117 -4.98 1.23 -7.61
C LEU A 117 -4.27 0.73 -8.86
N HIS A 118 -3.19 1.41 -9.22
CA HIS A 118 -2.39 1.05 -10.38
C HIS A 118 -1.23 0.16 -9.97
N PHE A 119 -1.08 -0.93 -10.68
CA PHE A 119 -0.01 -1.89 -10.47
C PHE A 119 0.82 -2.00 -11.75
N SER A 120 1.99 -2.63 -11.65
CA SER A 120 2.81 -2.88 -12.82
C SER A 120 2.07 -3.70 -13.87
N GLU A 121 2.53 -3.63 -15.11
CA GLU A 121 1.95 -4.35 -16.25
C GLU A 121 0.53 -3.88 -16.59
N ALA A 122 0.25 -2.60 -16.36
CA ALA A 122 -1.07 -1.98 -16.62
C ALA A 122 -2.23 -2.62 -15.85
N LYS A 123 -1.93 -3.40 -14.83
CA LYS A 123 -2.97 -4.00 -13.99
C LYS A 123 -3.59 -2.93 -13.10
N THR A 124 -4.90 -2.96 -12.97
CA THR A 124 -5.64 -1.95 -12.21
C THR A 124 -6.77 -2.57 -11.43
N ILE A 125 -6.96 -2.09 -10.21
CA ILE A 125 -8.18 -2.31 -9.43
C ILE A 125 -8.88 -0.97 -9.33
N ARG A 126 -10.10 -0.89 -9.86
CA ARG A 126 -10.93 0.32 -9.76
C ARG A 126 -12.01 0.11 -8.71
N ILE A 127 -12.05 1.00 -7.76
CA ILE A 127 -13.00 0.95 -6.65
C ILE A 127 -13.93 2.14 -6.78
N ASP A 128 -15.22 1.88 -6.97
CA ASP A 128 -16.23 2.93 -6.94
C ASP A 128 -16.54 3.21 -5.48
N ILE A 129 -16.44 4.46 -5.07
CA ILE A 129 -16.57 4.85 -3.66
C ILE A 129 -17.59 5.98 -3.50
N ASN A 130 -18.23 6.04 -2.34
CA ASN A 130 -19.11 7.16 -1.97
C ASN A 130 -18.29 8.42 -1.64
N ALA A 131 -17.26 8.21 -0.83
CA ALA A 131 -16.31 9.22 -0.44
C ALA A 131 -15.00 8.51 -0.12
N LEU A 132 -13.89 9.21 -0.32
CA LEU A 132 -12.59 8.60 -0.05
C LEU A 132 -12.39 8.42 1.45
N LYS A 133 -12.19 7.18 1.85
CA LYS A 133 -11.73 6.82 3.19
C LYS A 133 -10.84 5.59 3.07
N LEU A 134 -9.55 5.84 3.04
CA LEU A 134 -8.54 4.81 2.91
C LEU A 134 -7.62 4.88 4.11
N THR A 135 -7.36 3.73 4.71
CA THR A 135 -6.50 3.63 5.89
C THR A 135 -5.37 2.67 5.59
N VAL A 136 -4.18 3.03 6.00
CA VAL A 136 -2.98 2.20 5.88
C VAL A 136 -2.34 2.11 7.24
N GLU A 137 -2.05 0.90 7.68
CA GLU A 137 -1.43 0.70 8.98
C GLU A 137 -0.43 -0.45 8.94
N ASP A 138 0.80 -0.18 9.37
CA ASP A 138 1.79 -1.22 9.52
C ASP A 138 1.39 -2.16 10.66
N VAL A 139 1.57 -3.46 10.43
CA VAL A 139 1.27 -4.48 11.44
C VAL A 139 2.44 -5.46 11.51
N GLY A 140 2.78 -5.84 12.73
CA GLY A 140 3.87 -6.78 12.94
C GLY A 140 5.25 -6.14 12.81
N LYS A 141 6.24 -6.98 12.67
CA LYS A 141 7.64 -6.56 12.61
C LYS A 141 8.13 -6.44 11.18
N SER A 142 9.08 -5.53 10.97
CA SER A 142 9.80 -5.45 9.70
C SER A 142 10.75 -6.62 9.54
N TRP A 143 11.10 -6.92 8.29
CA TRP A 143 12.14 -7.90 7.98
C TRP A 143 13.10 -7.32 6.96
N PRO A 144 14.36 -7.81 6.93
CA PRO A 144 15.33 -7.33 5.96
C PRO A 144 14.90 -7.64 4.53
N SER A 145 15.15 -6.69 3.64
CA SER A 145 15.01 -6.90 2.20
C SER A 145 16.39 -6.89 1.58
N SER A 146 16.67 -7.88 0.74
CA SER A 146 17.99 -7.99 0.09
C SER A 146 18.18 -6.94 -1.00
N LYS A 147 17.11 -6.30 -1.46
CA LYS A 147 17.17 -5.37 -2.57
C LYS A 147 16.30 -4.18 -2.32
N ARG A 148 16.79 -3.03 -2.76
CA ARG A 148 15.96 -1.86 -2.97
C ARG A 148 15.18 -2.06 -4.27
N PRO A 149 13.86 -1.80 -4.29
CA PRO A 149 13.11 -1.86 -5.54
C PRO A 149 13.67 -0.91 -6.58
N ILE A 150 13.79 -1.40 -7.80
CA ILE A 150 14.28 -0.62 -8.92
C ILE A 150 13.10 -0.26 -9.79
N HIS A 151 12.97 1.05 -10.08
CA HIS A 151 12.02 1.49 -11.07
C HIS A 151 12.69 1.49 -12.41
N GLU A 152 12.25 0.60 -13.27
CA GLU A 152 12.57 0.77 -14.66
C GLU A 152 11.66 1.84 -15.20
N GLU A 153 12.23 2.99 -15.46
CA GLU A 153 11.52 3.98 -16.23
C GLU A 153 11.36 3.43 -17.62
N ASN A 154 10.29 2.82 -17.83
CA ASN A 154 10.00 2.44 -19.13
C ASN A 154 9.38 3.44 -19.92
N ASN A 155 9.99 3.65 -20.49
CA ASN A 155 9.76 4.19 -21.67
C ASN A 155 8.60 3.75 -22.54
#